data_d81f2ad4abc3383434d25a4b602c5e2f
#
_entry.id   d81f2ad4abc3383434d25a4b602c5e2f
#
_cell.length_a   1.000
_cell.length_b   1.000
_cell.length_c   1.000
_cell.angle_alpha   90.00
_cell.angle_beta   90.00
_cell.angle_gamma   90.00
#
_symmetry.space_group_name_H-M   'P 1'
#
loop_
_entity.id
_entity.type
_entity.pdbx_description
1 polymer ?
#
loop_
_entity_poly.entity_id
_entity_poly.type
_entity_poly.pdbx_seq_one_letter_code
_entity_poly.pdbx_strand_id
1 'polypeptide(L)'
;MTRTRPRLSSPRRIAVIGAGIAGLTAARTLQRAGHDVQVFEAAPVPGGRVATQDSPFGGFDSGAQYFTVRDARFAKALEATAADIVRRWSANAVRVLDEHGRVVEAALPAREAHWVAVPAMARLPERWAAPLAAAGALHLATRVTHIARDALEPSRWQLHTEGVEPQAVQAGFDAVLWALP
;
A
#
# COMPACT_ATOMS: atom_id res chain seq x y z
N MET A 1 -6.62 -36.54 -3.60
CA MET A 1 -6.05 -36.04 -2.33
C MET A 1 -6.60 -34.66 -2.05
N THR A 2 -7.59 -34.55 -1.20
CA THR A 2 -8.27 -33.31 -0.83
C THR A 2 -7.36 -32.55 0.13
N ARG A 3 -6.74 -31.47 -0.31
CA ARG A 3 -5.98 -30.57 0.59
C ARG A 3 -6.96 -29.94 1.58
N THR A 4 -6.97 -30.42 2.80
CA THR A 4 -7.69 -29.83 3.92
C THR A 4 -7.16 -28.38 4.06
N ARG A 5 -8.00 -27.37 3.79
CA ARG A 5 -7.67 -25.98 4.11
C ARG A 5 -7.39 -25.92 5.61
N PRO A 6 -6.26 -25.34 6.05
CA PRO A 6 -6.01 -25.15 7.48
C PRO A 6 -7.21 -24.35 8.04
N ARG A 7 -7.77 -24.82 9.15
CA ARG A 7 -8.77 -24.07 9.90
C ARG A 7 -8.14 -22.72 10.23
N LEU A 8 -8.73 -21.65 9.73
CA LEU A 8 -8.35 -20.31 10.11
C LEU A 8 -8.46 -20.23 11.64
N SER A 9 -7.38 -19.81 12.29
CA SER A 9 -7.43 -19.31 13.66
C SER A 9 -8.59 -18.31 13.76
N SER A 10 -9.23 -18.21 14.93
CA SER A 10 -10.31 -17.25 15.18
C SER A 10 -9.95 -15.86 14.59
N PRO A 11 -10.96 -15.10 14.09
CA PRO A 11 -10.74 -13.75 13.59
C PRO A 11 -9.92 -12.94 14.59
N ARG A 12 -8.91 -12.23 14.10
CA ARG A 12 -8.05 -11.37 14.91
C ARG A 12 -8.25 -9.93 14.48
N ARG A 13 -8.12 -9.01 15.42
CA ARG A 13 -8.08 -7.58 15.15
C ARG A 13 -6.64 -7.14 14.93
N ILE A 14 -6.33 -6.63 13.74
CA ILE A 14 -4.96 -6.35 13.30
C ILE A 14 -4.86 -4.89 12.85
N ALA A 15 -3.91 -4.17 13.42
CA ALA A 15 -3.53 -2.85 12.94
C ALA A 15 -2.43 -2.95 11.87
N VAL A 16 -2.56 -2.19 10.79
CA VAL A 16 -1.53 -2.00 9.76
C VAL A 16 -1.16 -0.53 9.74
N ILE A 17 0.12 -0.22 9.93
CA ILE A 17 0.64 1.14 9.95
C ILE A 17 1.32 1.43 8.62
N GLY A 18 0.73 2.36 7.86
CA GLY A 18 1.12 2.73 6.50
C GLY A 18 0.21 2.15 5.43
N ALA A 19 -0.35 3.03 4.57
CA ALA A 19 -1.18 2.68 3.42
C ALA A 19 -0.40 2.77 2.08
N GLY A 20 0.89 2.45 2.10
CA GLY A 20 1.67 2.17 0.90
C GLY A 20 1.28 0.82 0.28
N ILE A 21 1.87 0.47 -0.86
CA ILE A 21 1.58 -0.79 -1.59
C ILE A 21 1.72 -2.02 -0.68
N ALA A 22 2.75 -2.05 0.18
CA ALA A 22 2.99 -3.16 1.11
C ALA A 22 1.86 -3.27 2.15
N GLY A 23 1.51 -2.16 2.83
CA GLY A 23 0.45 -2.13 3.84
C GLY A 23 -0.91 -2.46 3.26
N LEU A 24 -1.27 -1.88 2.12
CA LEU A 24 -2.53 -2.18 1.43
C LEU A 24 -2.61 -3.65 0.99
N THR A 25 -1.51 -4.21 0.49
CA THR A 25 -1.46 -5.64 0.10
C THR A 25 -1.66 -6.55 1.31
N ALA A 26 -0.98 -6.24 2.42
CA ALA A 26 -1.11 -6.99 3.67
C ALA A 26 -2.53 -6.88 4.24
N ALA A 27 -3.08 -5.67 4.34
CA ALA A 27 -4.42 -5.40 4.87
C ALA A 27 -5.49 -6.18 4.07
N ARG A 28 -5.47 -6.10 2.75
CA ARG A 28 -6.40 -6.83 1.88
C ARG A 28 -6.27 -8.35 2.02
N THR A 29 -5.05 -8.84 2.18
CA THR A 29 -4.79 -10.28 2.34
C THR A 29 -5.36 -10.77 3.66
N LEU A 30 -5.13 -10.04 4.75
CA LEU A 30 -5.64 -10.34 6.08
C LEU A 30 -7.17 -10.22 6.15
N GLN A 31 -7.76 -9.18 5.54
CA GLN A 31 -9.21 -9.02 5.47
C GLN A 31 -9.87 -10.19 4.71
N ARG A 32 -9.29 -10.62 3.58
CA ARG A 32 -9.77 -11.81 2.83
C ARG A 32 -9.60 -13.10 3.61
N ALA A 33 -8.67 -13.17 4.55
CA ALA A 33 -8.51 -14.29 5.47
C ALA A 33 -9.52 -14.26 6.64
N GLY A 34 -10.38 -13.23 6.73
CA GLY A 34 -11.43 -13.12 7.73
C GLY A 34 -11.00 -12.39 9.00
N HIS A 35 -9.88 -11.65 8.98
CA HIS A 35 -9.47 -10.83 10.11
C HIS A 35 -10.13 -9.44 10.07
N ASP A 36 -10.35 -8.83 11.24
CA ASP A 36 -10.68 -7.41 11.40
C ASP A 36 -9.38 -6.60 11.23
N VAL A 37 -9.30 -5.82 10.17
CA VAL A 37 -8.08 -5.07 9.82
C VAL A 37 -8.37 -3.58 9.86
N GLN A 38 -7.53 -2.82 10.55
CA GLN A 38 -7.56 -1.35 10.58
C GLN A 38 -6.23 -0.81 10.04
N VAL A 39 -6.29 0.07 9.06
CA VAL A 39 -5.10 0.67 8.41
C VAL A 39 -5.00 2.13 8.82
N PHE A 40 -3.83 2.54 9.29
CA PHE A 40 -3.54 3.93 9.71
C PHE A 40 -2.48 4.52 8.80
N GLU A 41 -2.79 5.66 8.18
CA GLU A 41 -1.91 6.37 7.25
C GLU A 41 -1.78 7.85 7.66
N ALA A 42 -0.56 8.30 7.81
CA ALA A 42 -0.27 9.68 8.21
C ALA A 42 -0.60 10.71 7.11
N ALA A 43 -0.52 10.30 5.85
CA ALA A 43 -0.88 11.15 4.72
C ALA A 43 -2.40 11.22 4.51
N PRO A 44 -2.91 12.30 3.89
CA PRO A 44 -4.33 12.42 3.55
C PRO A 44 -4.76 11.51 2.39
N VAL A 45 -3.81 10.85 1.74
CA VAL A 45 -4.05 9.93 0.60
C VAL A 45 -3.23 8.65 0.77
N PRO A 46 -3.71 7.50 0.28
CA PRO A 46 -2.93 6.27 0.27
C PRO A 46 -1.88 6.30 -0.85
N GLY A 47 -0.85 5.45 -0.73
CA GLY A 47 0.12 5.25 -1.82
C GLY A 47 1.57 5.30 -1.38
N GLY A 48 1.90 6.13 -0.39
CA GLY A 48 3.27 6.32 0.07
C GLY A 48 4.19 6.73 -1.08
N ARG A 49 5.20 5.91 -1.40
CA ARG A 49 6.14 6.17 -2.51
C ARG A 49 5.55 5.99 -3.92
N VAL A 50 4.32 5.51 -4.05
CA VAL A 50 3.57 5.51 -5.31
C VAL A 50 2.60 6.69 -5.29
N ALA A 51 3.16 7.88 -5.41
CA ALA A 51 2.45 9.15 -5.27
C ALA A 51 2.40 9.90 -6.60
N THR A 52 1.27 10.54 -6.84
CA THR A 52 1.06 11.49 -7.94
C THR A 52 0.70 12.83 -7.31
N GLN A 53 1.25 13.92 -7.85
CA GLN A 53 0.92 15.28 -7.46
C GLN A 53 0.18 15.98 -8.60
N ASP A 54 -0.90 16.66 -8.26
CA ASP A 54 -1.64 17.48 -9.21
C ASP A 54 -0.99 18.85 -9.41
N SER A 55 -1.03 19.34 -10.62
CA SER A 55 -0.59 20.66 -10.99
C SER A 55 -1.56 21.29 -11.99
N PRO A 56 -1.46 22.62 -12.25
CA PRO A 56 -2.24 23.26 -13.29
C PRO A 56 -2.03 22.68 -14.71
N PHE A 57 -0.96 21.93 -14.91
CA PHE A 57 -0.59 21.30 -16.19
C PHE A 57 -0.94 19.81 -16.26
N GLY A 58 -1.53 19.25 -15.21
CA GLY A 58 -1.85 17.83 -15.09
C GLY A 58 -1.17 17.15 -13.89
N GLY A 59 -1.38 15.85 -13.76
CA GLY A 59 -0.75 15.05 -12.70
C GLY A 59 0.67 14.64 -13.03
N PHE A 60 1.55 14.66 -12.03
CA PHE A 60 2.93 14.19 -12.12
C PHE A 60 3.17 13.06 -11.11
N ASP A 61 3.68 11.94 -11.58
CA ASP A 61 4.12 10.86 -10.71
C ASP A 61 5.43 11.26 -10.01
N SER A 62 5.29 11.84 -8.82
CA SER A 62 6.41 12.35 -8.01
C SER A 62 7.15 11.25 -7.25
N GLY A 63 6.55 10.06 -7.17
CA GLY A 63 7.14 8.87 -6.58
C GLY A 63 7.66 7.90 -7.65
N ALA A 64 7.25 6.63 -7.54
CA ALA A 64 7.58 5.61 -8.52
C ALA A 64 6.93 5.91 -9.88
N GLN A 65 7.73 6.00 -10.93
CA GLN A 65 7.26 6.28 -12.29
C GLN A 65 6.79 5.01 -13.02
N TYR A 66 7.21 3.84 -12.54
CA TYR A 66 6.84 2.53 -13.06
C TYR A 66 7.09 1.46 -11.99
N PHE A 67 6.64 0.25 -12.26
CA PHE A 67 6.97 -0.93 -11.47
C PHE A 67 7.25 -2.14 -12.37
N THR A 68 7.89 -3.17 -11.80
CA THR A 68 8.13 -4.45 -12.48
C THR A 68 7.29 -5.54 -11.83
N VAL A 69 6.93 -6.57 -12.61
CA VAL A 69 6.08 -7.67 -12.16
C VAL A 69 6.88 -8.97 -12.22
N ARG A 70 7.63 -9.25 -11.17
CA ARG A 70 8.50 -10.45 -11.06
C ARG A 70 7.81 -11.63 -10.38
N ASP A 71 6.96 -11.33 -9.39
CA ASP A 71 6.26 -12.35 -8.61
C ASP A 71 4.91 -12.70 -9.24
N ALA A 72 4.68 -14.00 -9.48
CA ALA A 72 3.43 -14.47 -10.09
C ALA A 72 2.19 -14.18 -9.23
N ARG A 73 2.32 -14.05 -7.90
CA ARG A 73 1.22 -13.66 -7.01
C ARG A 73 0.87 -12.20 -7.20
N PHE A 74 1.87 -11.34 -7.42
CA PHE A 74 1.66 -9.93 -7.73
C PHE A 74 1.00 -9.78 -9.10
N ALA A 75 1.44 -10.52 -10.12
CA ALA A 75 0.80 -10.55 -11.43
C ALA A 75 -0.70 -10.89 -11.33
N LYS A 76 -1.03 -11.97 -10.61
CA LYS A 76 -2.43 -12.37 -10.37
C LYS A 76 -3.23 -11.33 -9.59
N ALA A 77 -2.61 -10.66 -8.63
CA ALA A 77 -3.27 -9.60 -7.88
C ALA A 77 -3.63 -8.40 -8.79
N LEU A 78 -2.72 -7.98 -9.67
CA LEU A 78 -2.96 -6.92 -10.64
C LEU A 78 -4.07 -7.32 -11.63
N GLU A 79 -3.98 -8.51 -12.21
CA GLU A 79 -4.99 -9.03 -13.14
C GLU A 79 -6.39 -9.06 -12.52
N ALA A 80 -6.48 -9.55 -11.29
CA ALA A 80 -7.77 -9.67 -10.60
C ALA A 80 -8.36 -8.35 -10.10
N THR A 81 -7.57 -7.28 -9.98
CA THR A 81 -8.02 -6.07 -9.26
C THR A 81 -7.75 -4.74 -9.95
N ALA A 82 -6.90 -4.74 -10.97
CA ALA A 82 -6.40 -3.52 -11.59
C ALA A 82 -6.12 -3.68 -13.11
N ALA A 83 -6.62 -4.74 -13.74
CA ALA A 83 -6.37 -5.02 -15.17
C ALA A 83 -6.85 -3.88 -16.09
N ASP A 84 -7.85 -3.13 -15.65
CA ASP A 84 -8.42 -1.99 -16.38
C ASP A 84 -7.55 -0.72 -16.29
N ILE A 85 -6.70 -0.60 -15.30
CA ILE A 85 -5.85 0.59 -15.07
C ILE A 85 -4.36 0.33 -15.25
N VAL A 86 -3.89 -0.92 -15.21
CA VAL A 86 -2.47 -1.25 -15.36
C VAL A 86 -2.13 -1.53 -16.81
N ARG A 87 -1.06 -0.90 -17.31
CA ARG A 87 -0.59 -1.04 -18.70
C ARG A 87 0.91 -1.29 -18.75
N ARG A 88 1.36 -2.00 -19.78
CA ARG A 88 2.80 -2.06 -20.08
C ARG A 88 3.25 -0.68 -20.57
N TRP A 89 4.33 -0.21 -19.98
CA TRP A 89 4.97 1.00 -20.45
C TRP A 89 5.86 0.68 -21.66
N SER A 90 5.56 1.29 -22.78
CA SER A 90 6.24 1.06 -24.07
C SER A 90 7.39 2.05 -24.31
N ALA A 91 8.10 2.48 -23.28
CA ALA A 91 9.27 3.32 -23.48
C ALA A 91 10.31 2.64 -24.34
N ASN A 92 10.72 3.29 -25.42
CA ASN A 92 11.73 2.76 -26.36
C ASN A 92 13.14 2.77 -25.78
N ALA A 93 13.40 3.66 -24.80
CA ALA A 93 14.66 3.75 -24.09
C ALA A 93 14.45 4.29 -22.68
N VAL A 94 15.20 3.74 -21.73
CA VAL A 94 15.33 4.29 -20.37
C VAL A 94 16.78 4.77 -20.24
N ARG A 95 16.99 5.99 -19.75
CA ARG A 95 18.31 6.58 -19.52
C ARG A 95 18.45 6.95 -18.06
N VAL A 96 19.58 6.65 -17.47
CA VAL A 96 19.95 7.14 -16.15
C VAL A 96 20.75 8.41 -16.33
N LEU A 97 20.32 9.48 -15.69
CA LEU A 97 20.98 10.79 -15.72
C LEU A 97 21.68 11.02 -14.38
N ASP A 98 22.84 11.69 -14.41
CA ASP A 98 23.48 12.20 -13.21
C ASP A 98 22.80 13.51 -12.73
N GLU A 99 23.31 14.11 -11.66
CA GLU A 99 22.82 15.36 -11.09
C GLU A 99 22.94 16.57 -12.04
N HIS A 100 23.76 16.43 -13.10
CA HIS A 100 23.96 17.44 -14.14
C HIS A 100 23.15 17.17 -15.41
N GLY A 101 22.30 16.13 -15.41
CA GLY A 101 21.50 15.73 -16.57
C GLY A 101 22.28 14.98 -17.65
N ARG A 102 23.48 14.50 -17.37
CA ARG A 102 24.29 13.72 -18.32
C ARG A 102 23.90 12.25 -18.25
N VAL A 103 23.85 11.60 -19.41
CA VAL A 103 23.57 10.15 -19.48
C VAL A 103 24.76 9.38 -18.91
N VAL A 104 24.59 8.77 -17.76
CA VAL A 104 25.62 7.92 -17.12
C VAL A 104 25.49 6.47 -17.53
N GLU A 105 24.29 6.04 -17.91
CA GLU A 105 24.03 4.70 -18.41
C GLU A 105 22.97 4.76 -19.51
N ALA A 106 23.31 4.27 -20.70
CA ALA A 106 22.32 3.96 -21.71
C ALA A 106 21.77 2.58 -21.37
N ALA A 107 20.67 2.49 -20.64
CA ALA A 107 20.03 1.24 -20.40
C ALA A 107 19.65 0.61 -21.75
N LEU A 108 20.21 -0.56 -22.04
CA LEU A 108 19.71 -1.43 -23.09
C LEU A 108 18.19 -1.60 -22.91
N PRO A 109 17.39 -1.84 -23.98
CA PRO A 109 15.96 -2.05 -23.86
C PRO A 109 15.71 -3.00 -22.72
N ALA A 110 14.90 -2.55 -21.77
CA ALA A 110 14.72 -3.23 -20.50
C ALA A 110 14.38 -4.70 -20.77
N ARG A 111 15.21 -5.63 -20.33
CA ARG A 111 14.94 -7.07 -20.39
C ARG A 111 13.65 -7.42 -19.64
N GLU A 112 13.21 -6.50 -18.78
CA GLU A 112 12.07 -6.64 -17.92
C GLU A 112 10.97 -5.64 -18.31
N ALA A 113 9.74 -6.13 -18.42
CA ALA A 113 8.62 -5.26 -18.75
C ALA A 113 8.35 -4.28 -17.60
N HIS A 114 8.35 -3.00 -17.91
CA HIS A 114 7.88 -1.95 -17.04
C HIS A 114 6.36 -1.80 -17.15
N TRP A 115 5.73 -1.48 -16.04
CA TRP A 115 4.29 -1.30 -15.95
C TRP A 115 3.97 0.02 -15.26
N VAL A 116 2.87 0.64 -15.69
CA VAL A 116 2.36 1.89 -15.11
C VAL A 116 0.88 1.74 -14.80
N ALA A 117 0.39 2.50 -13.84
CA ALA A 117 -1.04 2.69 -13.65
C ALA A 117 -1.50 3.94 -14.42
N VAL A 118 -2.69 3.88 -15.02
CA VAL A 118 -3.25 4.95 -15.87
C VAL A 118 -4.54 5.47 -15.20
N PRO A 119 -4.79 6.78 -15.20
CA PRO A 119 -3.98 7.87 -15.81
C PRO A 119 -2.76 8.29 -14.98
N ALA A 120 -2.56 7.76 -13.76
CA ALA A 120 -1.48 8.12 -12.86
C ALA A 120 -1.12 6.94 -11.96
N MET A 121 0.10 6.88 -11.46
CA MET A 121 0.59 5.79 -10.61
C MET A 121 -0.20 5.63 -9.31
N ALA A 122 -0.68 6.73 -8.71
CA ALA A 122 -1.51 6.72 -7.51
C ALA A 122 -2.84 5.94 -7.67
N ARG A 123 -3.31 5.72 -8.90
CA ARG A 123 -4.56 4.96 -9.14
C ARG A 123 -4.50 3.52 -8.65
N LEU A 124 -3.31 2.91 -8.63
CA LEU A 124 -3.16 1.54 -8.15
C LEU A 124 -3.37 1.44 -6.62
N PRO A 125 -2.64 2.18 -5.77
CA PRO A 125 -2.92 2.17 -4.34
C PRO A 125 -4.33 2.65 -3.99
N GLU A 126 -4.89 3.66 -4.66
CA GLU A 126 -6.28 4.10 -4.47
C GLU A 126 -7.28 2.96 -4.74
N ARG A 127 -7.12 2.23 -5.84
CA ARG A 127 -7.94 1.06 -6.17
C ARG A 127 -7.86 -0.01 -5.07
N TRP A 128 -6.69 -0.20 -4.51
CA TRP A 128 -6.50 -1.18 -3.45
C TRP A 128 -6.98 -0.70 -2.07
N ALA A 129 -6.99 0.59 -1.85
CA ALA A 129 -7.51 1.21 -0.63
C ALA A 129 -9.05 1.25 -0.59
N ALA A 130 -9.70 1.38 -1.76
CA ALA A 130 -11.15 1.58 -1.85
C ALA A 130 -12.01 0.57 -1.07
N PRO A 131 -11.76 -0.75 -1.11
CA PRO A 131 -12.53 -1.70 -0.30
C PRO A 131 -12.33 -1.52 1.21
N LEU A 132 -11.13 -1.12 1.65
CA LEU A 132 -10.83 -0.85 3.05
C LEU A 132 -11.54 0.42 3.52
N ALA A 133 -11.54 1.46 2.68
CA ALA A 133 -12.27 2.71 2.95
C ALA A 133 -13.78 2.47 3.03
N ALA A 134 -14.34 1.70 2.10
CA ALA A 134 -15.77 1.34 2.10
C ALA A 134 -16.18 0.53 3.34
N ALA A 135 -15.26 -0.24 3.91
CA ALA A 135 -15.48 -0.98 5.16
C ALA A 135 -15.20 -0.16 6.42
N GLY A 136 -14.87 1.14 6.31
CA GLY A 136 -14.47 1.98 7.45
C GLY A 136 -13.16 1.56 8.12
N ALA A 137 -12.32 0.82 7.39
CA ALA A 137 -11.08 0.21 7.90
C ALA A 137 -9.81 0.97 7.49
N LEU A 138 -9.93 2.13 6.85
CA LEU A 138 -8.83 2.98 6.41
C LEU A 138 -8.93 4.36 7.06
N HIS A 139 -7.94 4.68 7.87
CA HIS A 139 -7.83 5.95 8.60
C HIS A 139 -6.70 6.78 7.98
N LEU A 140 -7.06 7.69 7.08
CA LEU A 140 -6.13 8.65 6.46
C LEU A 140 -5.92 9.86 7.37
N ALA A 141 -4.87 10.65 7.09
CA ALA A 141 -4.46 11.77 7.92
C ALA A 141 -4.37 11.42 9.41
N THR A 142 -4.01 10.16 9.70
CA THR A 142 -3.97 9.59 11.05
C THR A 142 -2.59 8.99 11.29
N ARG A 143 -1.73 9.75 11.94
CA ARG A 143 -0.36 9.35 12.28
C ARG A 143 -0.35 8.52 13.55
N VAL A 144 0.21 7.32 13.51
CA VAL A 144 0.55 6.55 14.70
C VAL A 144 1.84 7.10 15.28
N THR A 145 1.77 7.61 16.51
CA THR A 145 2.91 8.23 17.22
C THR A 145 3.56 7.29 18.21
N HIS A 146 2.78 6.37 18.78
CA HIS A 146 3.28 5.41 19.75
C HIS A 146 2.50 4.10 19.70
N ILE A 147 3.19 3.00 20.00
CA ILE A 147 2.63 1.65 20.13
C ILE A 147 2.98 1.14 21.52
N ALA A 148 1.99 0.69 22.26
CA ALA A 148 2.17 0.15 23.60
C ALA A 148 1.37 -1.15 23.79
N ARG A 149 1.61 -1.84 24.87
CA ARG A 149 0.70 -2.87 25.33
C ARG A 149 -0.59 -2.22 25.82
N ASP A 150 -1.71 -2.86 25.54
CA ASP A 150 -3.02 -2.40 26.01
C ASP A 150 -3.03 -2.40 27.55
N ALA A 151 -3.47 -1.29 28.13
CA ALA A 151 -3.46 -1.11 29.58
C ALA A 151 -4.47 -2.04 30.30
N LEU A 152 -5.56 -2.42 29.64
CA LEU A 152 -6.60 -3.29 30.18
C LEU A 152 -6.37 -4.76 29.84
N GLU A 153 -5.82 -5.03 28.65
CA GLU A 153 -5.51 -6.38 28.17
C GLU A 153 -4.04 -6.46 27.71
N PRO A 154 -3.07 -6.73 28.60
CA PRO A 154 -1.63 -6.70 28.28
C PRO A 154 -1.18 -7.70 27.20
N SER A 155 -2.04 -8.66 26.83
CA SER A 155 -1.81 -9.56 25.69
C SER A 155 -2.04 -8.89 24.33
N ARG A 156 -2.69 -7.72 24.31
CA ARG A 156 -3.03 -6.95 23.12
C ARG A 156 -2.19 -5.68 23.00
N TRP A 157 -2.42 -4.96 21.90
CA TRP A 157 -1.73 -3.72 21.56
C TRP A 157 -2.69 -2.56 21.50
N GLN A 158 -2.20 -1.38 21.85
CA GLN A 158 -2.84 -0.10 21.64
C GLN A 158 -1.95 0.82 20.83
N LEU A 159 -2.57 1.66 20.00
CA LEU A 159 -1.92 2.67 19.18
C LEU A 159 -2.35 4.05 19.67
N HIS A 160 -1.40 4.95 19.82
CA HIS A 160 -1.66 6.37 20.02
C HIS A 160 -1.60 7.05 18.66
N THR A 161 -2.63 7.78 18.31
CA THR A 161 -2.77 8.42 17.00
C THR A 161 -2.97 9.92 17.14
N GLU A 162 -2.47 10.65 16.15
CA GLU A 162 -2.70 12.09 15.95
C GLU A 162 -3.24 12.30 14.53
N GLY A 163 -4.17 13.24 14.34
CA GLY A 163 -4.73 13.53 13.02
C GLY A 163 -5.95 14.42 13.07
N VAL A 164 -7.02 14.00 12.39
CA VAL A 164 -8.29 14.74 12.33
C VAL A 164 -8.90 14.91 13.73
N GLU A 165 -8.72 13.93 14.60
CA GLU A 165 -9.07 14.04 16.02
C GLU A 165 -7.82 14.20 16.88
N PRO A 166 -7.87 15.03 17.94
CA PRO A 166 -6.74 15.18 18.85
C PRO A 166 -6.50 13.87 19.60
N GLN A 167 -5.26 13.42 19.63
CA GLN A 167 -4.70 12.26 20.35
C GLN A 167 -5.74 11.19 20.75
N ALA A 168 -6.07 10.31 19.80
CA ALA A 168 -6.92 9.17 20.06
C ALA A 168 -6.10 7.92 20.39
N VAL A 169 -6.63 7.07 21.28
CA VAL A 169 -6.07 5.76 21.57
C VAL A 169 -6.94 4.70 20.92
N GLN A 170 -6.36 3.91 20.04
CA GLN A 170 -6.99 2.77 19.40
C GLN A 170 -6.44 1.49 20.06
N ALA A 171 -7.29 0.75 20.76
CA ALA A 171 -6.89 -0.38 21.60
C ALA A 171 -7.47 -1.73 21.12
N GLY A 172 -7.02 -2.81 21.73
CA GLY A 172 -7.55 -4.16 21.52
C GLY A 172 -7.05 -4.86 20.27
N PHE A 173 -5.90 -4.50 19.72
CA PHE A 173 -5.29 -5.21 18.59
C PHE A 173 -4.54 -6.47 19.03
N ASP A 174 -4.81 -7.60 18.38
CA ASP A 174 -4.07 -8.84 18.59
C ASP A 174 -2.66 -8.78 17.98
N ALA A 175 -2.48 -7.99 16.92
CA ALA A 175 -1.21 -7.78 16.24
C ALA A 175 -1.11 -6.40 15.61
N VAL A 176 0.12 -5.92 15.45
CA VAL A 176 0.45 -4.69 14.72
C VAL A 176 1.44 -5.04 13.62
N LEU A 177 1.12 -4.64 12.39
CA LEU A 177 1.97 -4.77 11.22
C LEU A 177 2.54 -3.41 10.84
N TRP A 178 3.87 -3.32 10.87
CA TRP A 178 4.59 -2.10 10.50
C TRP A 178 4.93 -2.15 9.02
N ALA A 179 4.33 -1.28 8.19
CA ALA A 179 4.51 -1.22 6.75
C ALA A 179 5.04 0.16 6.29
N LEU A 180 5.89 0.76 7.09
CA LEU A 180 6.58 2.02 6.80
C LEU A 180 7.87 1.77 6.00
N PRO A 181 8.43 2.82 5.32
CA PRO A 181 9.74 2.76 4.66
C PRO A 181 10.88 2.49 5.64
#